data_7878b72f4e6e25d3f6fd720099cec6a1
#
_entry.id   7878b72f4e6e25d3f6fd720099cec6a1
#
_cell.length_a   1.000
_cell.length_b   1.000
_cell.length_c   1.000
_cell.angle_alpha   90.00
_cell.angle_beta   90.00
_cell.angle_gamma   90.00
#
_symmetry.space_group_name_H-M   'P 1'
#
loop_
_entity.id
_entity.type
_entity.pdbx_description
1 polymer ?
#
loop_
_entity_poly.entity_id
_entity_poly.type
_entity_poly.pdbx_seq_one_letter_code
_entity_poly.pdbx_strand_id
1 'polypeptide(L)'
;MWHQNTEFEDFNGPILLTTNCLVPLKKTNTYLDRLYTTGVVGYEGATHIPERLEGGAKDFSGLVAQAKKCSPPTELEKGTIVGGFAHHQVTVLADKVVDAVKSGAIKRFVVMVGCDGCQKTREYYTEVAENLPKDTVILTAGCAKYRYNKLALGDIGGIPRVLDAGQCNDSYSLAVIALKLKEIFELEDINDLPVTTSPGTSKRPWRSFSRSCSWASRASASAQRCLDSCLRTWPRSSSRSST
;
A
#
# COMPACT_ATOMS: atom_id res chain seq x y z
N MET A 1 5.92 8.01 7.98
CA MET A 1 6.24 7.21 9.17
C MET A 1 6.75 8.02 10.34
N TRP A 2 7.58 9.01 10.14
CA TRP A 2 8.07 9.87 11.24
C TRP A 2 6.97 10.59 12.01
N HIS A 3 5.83 10.86 11.37
CA HIS A 3 4.67 11.52 11.96
C HIS A 3 3.83 10.61 12.86
N GLN A 4 4.00 9.31 12.76
CA GLN A 4 3.26 8.35 13.57
C GLN A 4 3.69 8.34 15.05
N ASN A 5 4.83 8.96 15.37
CA ASN A 5 5.26 9.06 16.75
C ASN A 5 4.31 9.86 17.63
N THR A 6 3.61 10.84 17.07
CA THR A 6 2.63 11.65 17.82
C THR A 6 1.37 10.83 18.06
N GLU A 7 0.88 10.14 17.05
CA GLU A 7 -0.28 9.26 17.15
C GLU A 7 -0.03 8.10 18.14
N PHE A 8 1.23 7.65 18.26
CA PHE A 8 1.60 6.63 19.24
C PHE A 8 1.56 7.14 20.68
N GLU A 9 1.82 8.43 20.92
CA GLU A 9 1.64 9.05 22.24
C GLU A 9 0.16 9.09 22.64
N ASP A 10 -0.71 9.45 21.68
CA ASP A 10 -2.15 9.60 21.91
C ASP A 10 -2.89 8.25 21.92
N PHE A 11 -2.31 7.22 21.30
CA PHE A 11 -2.89 5.88 21.28
C PHE A 11 -2.62 5.12 22.56
N ASN A 12 -3.65 4.84 23.35
CA ASN A 12 -3.53 4.23 24.66
C ASN A 12 -3.26 2.72 24.68
N GLY A 13 -3.38 2.04 23.53
CA GLY A 13 -3.22 0.59 23.41
C GLY A 13 -1.79 0.14 23.12
N PRO A 14 -1.54 -1.18 23.13
CA PRO A 14 -0.26 -1.75 22.73
C PRO A 14 -0.01 -1.57 21.24
N ILE A 15 1.24 -1.37 20.89
CA ILE A 15 1.72 -1.11 19.53
C ILE A 15 2.58 -2.29 19.08
N LEU A 16 2.21 -2.97 18.00
CA LEU A 16 2.99 -4.08 17.47
C LEU A 16 3.70 -3.69 16.17
N LEU A 17 5.01 -3.76 16.18
CA LEU A 17 5.86 -3.60 15.00
C LEU A 17 6.27 -4.97 14.47
N THR A 18 6.06 -5.19 13.19
CA THR A 18 6.34 -6.47 12.52
C THR A 18 7.51 -6.35 11.53
N THR A 19 7.38 -6.88 10.33
CA THR A 19 8.43 -6.93 9.30
C THR A 19 8.61 -5.64 8.51
N ASN A 20 7.75 -4.65 8.70
CA ASN A 20 7.80 -3.38 7.99
C ASN A 20 8.82 -2.41 8.63
N CYS A 21 8.83 -1.16 8.21
CA CYS A 21 9.78 -0.19 8.73
C CYS A 21 9.62 0.00 10.24
N LEU A 22 10.71 -0.14 10.97
CA LEU A 22 10.79 0.27 12.36
C LEU A 22 10.74 1.79 12.44
N VAL A 23 9.81 2.32 13.21
CA VAL A 23 9.71 3.76 13.45
C VAL A 23 10.68 4.11 14.59
N PRO A 24 11.69 4.97 14.35
CA PRO A 24 12.59 5.41 15.42
C PRO A 24 11.81 6.12 16.51
N LEU A 25 12.03 5.71 17.74
CA LEU A 25 11.40 6.32 18.89
C LEU A 25 12.07 7.67 19.22
N LYS A 26 11.27 8.62 19.69
CA LYS A 26 11.82 9.83 20.30
C LYS A 26 12.45 9.49 21.62
N LYS A 27 13.51 10.20 22.02
CA LYS A 27 14.15 10.02 23.35
C LYS A 27 13.17 10.27 24.51
N THR A 28 12.16 11.09 24.27
CA THR A 28 11.11 11.46 25.24
C THR A 28 9.81 10.66 25.05
N ASN A 29 9.87 9.50 24.37
CA ASN A 29 8.66 8.70 24.16
C ASN A 29 8.05 8.21 25.47
N THR A 30 6.72 8.07 25.50
CA THR A 30 5.94 7.62 26.65
C THR A 30 5.29 6.25 26.43
N TYR A 31 5.59 5.59 25.31
CA TYR A 31 4.90 4.37 24.87
C TYR A 31 5.81 3.13 24.73
N LEU A 32 7.06 3.20 25.21
CA LEU A 32 8.00 2.08 25.10
C LEU A 32 7.51 0.83 25.84
N ASP A 33 6.85 1.01 26.96
CA ASP A 33 6.24 -0.05 27.80
C ASP A 33 5.05 -0.76 27.08
N ARG A 34 4.50 -0.13 26.06
CA ARG A 34 3.40 -0.64 25.23
C ARG A 34 3.87 -1.12 23.86
N LEU A 35 5.18 -1.05 23.60
CA LEU A 35 5.76 -1.40 22.31
C LEU A 35 6.16 -2.88 22.28
N TYR A 36 5.62 -3.58 21.30
CA TYR A 36 5.94 -4.97 21.00
C TYR A 36 6.60 -5.08 19.64
N THR A 37 7.50 -6.02 19.52
CA THR A 37 8.14 -6.38 18.25
C THR A 37 7.99 -7.87 18.00
N THR A 38 8.09 -8.31 16.77
CA THR A 38 8.07 -9.73 16.41
C THR A 38 8.77 -9.98 15.07
N GLY A 39 9.14 -11.23 14.82
CA GLY A 39 9.88 -11.63 13.62
C GLY A 39 11.31 -11.10 13.65
N VAL A 40 11.77 -10.58 12.52
CA VAL A 40 13.11 -10.01 12.36
C VAL A 40 13.24 -8.58 12.91
N VAL A 41 12.15 -8.00 13.38
CA VAL A 41 12.12 -6.63 13.93
C VAL A 41 12.35 -6.70 15.43
N GLY A 42 13.36 -5.98 15.90
CA GLY A 42 13.66 -5.79 17.32
C GLY A 42 13.92 -4.32 17.63
N TYR A 43 13.66 -3.91 18.84
CA TYR A 43 13.98 -2.59 19.36
C TYR A 43 14.41 -2.70 20.82
N GLU A 44 15.48 -2.01 21.20
CA GLU A 44 15.98 -2.01 22.56
C GLU A 44 14.93 -1.46 23.55
N GLY A 45 14.65 -2.21 24.61
CA GLY A 45 13.64 -1.88 25.61
C GLY A 45 12.20 -2.26 25.25
N ALA A 46 11.92 -2.67 24.02
CA ALA A 46 10.60 -3.16 23.62
C ALA A 46 10.42 -4.66 23.92
N THR A 47 9.20 -5.07 24.24
CA THR A 47 8.89 -6.48 24.44
C THR A 47 8.91 -7.22 23.11
N HIS A 48 9.78 -8.22 22.97
CA HIS A 48 9.82 -9.05 21.76
C HIS A 48 8.97 -10.31 21.92
N ILE A 49 8.05 -10.50 20.97
CA ILE A 49 7.23 -11.73 20.89
C ILE A 49 8.03 -12.77 20.09
N PRO A 50 8.40 -13.90 20.70
CA PRO A 50 9.25 -14.90 20.08
C PRO A 50 8.56 -15.57 18.87
N GLU A 51 9.36 -16.23 18.05
CA GLU A 51 8.83 -17.02 16.93
C GLU A 51 7.96 -18.18 17.46
N ARG A 52 7.01 -18.58 16.60
CA ARG A 52 6.17 -19.74 16.90
C ARG A 52 7.01 -21.02 16.98
N LEU A 53 6.64 -21.90 17.88
CA LEU A 53 7.13 -23.27 17.84
C LEU A 53 6.62 -23.98 16.60
N GLU A 54 7.33 -25.01 16.17
CA GLU A 54 6.96 -25.81 15.00
C GLU A 54 5.53 -26.36 15.14
N GLY A 55 4.68 -26.08 14.15
CA GLY A 55 3.25 -26.45 14.15
C GLY A 55 2.34 -25.63 15.07
N GLY A 56 2.89 -24.66 15.82
CA GLY A 56 2.13 -23.81 16.73
C GLY A 56 1.74 -22.45 16.15
N ALA A 57 0.89 -21.72 16.87
CA ALA A 57 0.61 -20.32 16.64
C ALA A 57 1.61 -19.44 17.41
N LYS A 58 1.81 -18.21 16.96
CA LYS A 58 2.59 -17.19 17.69
C LYS A 58 1.79 -16.71 18.90
N ASP A 59 2.43 -16.60 20.06
CA ASP A 59 1.75 -16.22 21.28
C ASP A 59 1.64 -14.69 21.43
N PHE A 60 0.44 -14.18 21.29
CA PHE A 60 0.09 -12.78 21.49
C PHE A 60 -0.65 -12.52 22.81
N SER A 61 -0.70 -13.50 23.73
CA SER A 61 -1.48 -13.43 24.96
C SER A 61 -1.11 -12.23 25.84
N GLY A 62 0.18 -11.93 25.98
CA GLY A 62 0.68 -10.79 26.72
C GLY A 62 0.19 -9.45 26.16
N LEU A 63 0.29 -9.29 24.84
CA LEU A 63 -0.21 -8.11 24.13
C LEU A 63 -1.72 -7.94 24.30
N VAL A 64 -2.47 -9.02 24.13
CA VAL A 64 -3.94 -9.02 24.30
C VAL A 64 -4.32 -8.71 25.76
N ALA A 65 -3.59 -9.26 26.73
CA ALA A 65 -3.83 -8.99 28.15
C ALA A 65 -3.59 -7.52 28.48
N GLN A 66 -2.56 -6.89 27.93
CA GLN A 66 -2.32 -5.46 28.07
C GLN A 66 -3.43 -4.64 27.40
N ALA A 67 -3.82 -4.98 26.17
CA ALA A 67 -4.89 -4.29 25.43
C ALA A 67 -6.21 -4.24 26.22
N LYS A 68 -6.56 -5.35 26.89
CA LYS A 68 -7.79 -5.43 27.71
C LYS A 68 -7.77 -4.50 28.93
N LYS A 69 -6.60 -4.05 29.37
CA LYS A 69 -6.45 -3.13 30.51
C LYS A 69 -6.39 -1.67 30.10
N CYS A 70 -6.23 -1.40 28.81
CA CYS A 70 -6.12 -0.04 28.30
C CYS A 70 -7.48 0.62 28.19
N SER A 71 -7.51 1.95 28.31
CA SER A 71 -8.70 2.75 27.99
C SER A 71 -9.05 2.64 26.50
N PRO A 72 -10.32 2.76 26.13
CA PRO A 72 -10.71 2.85 24.73
C PRO A 72 -9.92 3.95 24.01
N PRO A 73 -9.55 3.75 22.73
CA PRO A 73 -8.85 4.78 21.95
C PRO A 73 -9.75 6.01 21.76
N THR A 74 -9.12 7.18 21.78
CA THR A 74 -9.80 8.44 21.41
C THR A 74 -9.81 8.58 19.89
N GLU A 75 -10.94 8.97 19.32
CA GLU A 75 -11.03 9.24 17.89
C GLU A 75 -10.23 10.51 17.56
N LEU A 76 -9.14 10.36 16.80
CA LEU A 76 -8.29 11.47 16.39
C LEU A 76 -8.78 12.11 15.11
N GLU A 77 -9.41 11.36 14.22
CA GLU A 77 -9.90 11.82 12.93
C GLU A 77 -11.19 11.10 12.55
N LYS A 78 -12.18 11.87 12.12
CA LYS A 78 -13.48 11.34 11.69
C LYS A 78 -13.41 10.84 10.26
N GLY A 79 -14.11 9.74 9.99
CA GLY A 79 -14.25 9.18 8.65
C GLY A 79 -13.96 7.68 8.61
N THR A 80 -14.14 7.12 7.43
CA THR A 80 -13.86 5.71 7.14
C THR A 80 -13.03 5.58 5.89
N ILE A 81 -12.11 4.64 5.90
CA ILE A 81 -11.36 4.22 4.71
C ILE A 81 -11.62 2.76 4.44
N VAL A 82 -11.67 2.39 3.16
CA VAL A 82 -11.87 1.00 2.75
C VAL A 82 -10.52 0.39 2.40
N GLY A 83 -10.21 -0.75 2.99
CA GLY A 83 -8.97 -1.50 2.78
C GLY A 83 -9.24 -3.00 2.67
N GLY A 84 -8.17 -3.81 2.69
CA GLY A 84 -8.28 -5.28 2.71
C GLY A 84 -8.44 -5.91 1.33
N PHE A 85 -8.02 -5.25 0.26
CA PHE A 85 -8.06 -5.76 -1.11
C PHE A 85 -6.77 -6.52 -1.48
N ALA A 86 -6.34 -7.45 -0.63
CA ALA A 86 -5.33 -8.43 -1.01
C ALA A 86 -5.87 -9.40 -2.09
N HIS A 87 -4.98 -10.22 -2.66
CA HIS A 87 -5.32 -11.08 -3.80
C HIS A 87 -6.57 -11.96 -3.58
N HIS A 88 -6.77 -12.47 -2.37
CA HIS A 88 -7.94 -13.28 -2.05
C HIS A 88 -9.24 -12.49 -2.26
N GLN A 89 -9.34 -11.29 -1.69
CA GLN A 89 -10.54 -10.45 -1.81
C GLN A 89 -10.78 -9.99 -3.24
N VAL A 90 -9.71 -9.63 -3.98
CA VAL A 90 -9.83 -9.25 -5.39
C VAL A 90 -10.26 -10.43 -6.25
N THR A 91 -9.82 -11.65 -5.93
CA THR A 91 -10.26 -12.87 -6.62
C THR A 91 -11.75 -13.14 -6.38
N VAL A 92 -12.27 -12.89 -5.18
CA VAL A 92 -13.73 -12.99 -4.90
C VAL A 92 -14.52 -11.98 -5.72
N LEU A 93 -13.94 -10.83 -6.01
CA LEU A 93 -14.55 -9.78 -6.83
C LEU A 93 -14.23 -9.92 -8.33
N ALA A 94 -13.53 -10.98 -8.73
CA ALA A 94 -13.01 -11.11 -10.10
C ALA A 94 -14.08 -10.95 -11.17
N ASP A 95 -15.25 -11.60 -11.01
CA ASP A 95 -16.34 -11.53 -11.99
C ASP A 95 -16.82 -10.07 -12.18
N LYS A 96 -16.99 -9.33 -11.09
CA LYS A 96 -17.38 -7.91 -11.15
C LYS A 96 -16.32 -7.05 -11.82
N VAL A 97 -15.03 -7.32 -11.53
CA VAL A 97 -13.91 -6.60 -12.15
C VAL A 97 -13.87 -6.88 -13.65
N VAL A 98 -14.06 -8.14 -14.05
CA VAL A 98 -14.08 -8.56 -15.47
C VAL A 98 -15.24 -7.91 -16.21
N ASP A 99 -16.44 -7.92 -15.62
CA ASP A 99 -17.62 -7.29 -16.21
C ASP A 99 -17.42 -5.77 -16.36
N ALA A 100 -16.82 -5.13 -15.37
CA ALA A 100 -16.51 -3.70 -15.42
C ALA A 100 -15.45 -3.36 -16.49
N VAL A 101 -14.48 -4.25 -16.72
CA VAL A 101 -13.49 -4.07 -17.79
C VAL A 101 -14.13 -4.36 -19.16
N LYS A 102 -14.90 -5.44 -19.31
CA LYS A 102 -15.59 -5.78 -20.58
C LYS A 102 -16.61 -4.74 -21.00
N SER A 103 -17.31 -4.14 -20.05
CA SER A 103 -18.25 -3.03 -20.31
C SER A 103 -17.54 -1.69 -20.59
N GLY A 104 -16.22 -1.61 -20.39
CA GLY A 104 -15.44 -0.38 -20.57
C GLY A 104 -15.60 0.61 -19.40
N ALA A 105 -16.23 0.22 -18.30
CA ALA A 105 -16.34 1.03 -17.10
C ALA A 105 -14.97 1.20 -16.41
N ILE A 106 -14.14 0.13 -16.41
CA ILE A 106 -12.73 0.18 -16.03
C ILE A 106 -11.88 0.04 -17.27
N LYS A 107 -11.10 1.06 -17.60
CA LYS A 107 -10.22 1.03 -18.78
C LYS A 107 -8.77 0.77 -18.43
N ARG A 108 -8.35 1.05 -17.19
CA ARG A 108 -6.96 0.86 -16.78
C ARG A 108 -6.80 0.66 -15.29
N PHE A 109 -5.72 0.00 -14.94
CA PHE A 109 -5.24 -0.13 -13.57
C PHE A 109 -3.91 0.62 -13.44
N VAL A 110 -3.76 1.39 -12.37
CA VAL A 110 -2.51 2.10 -12.06
C VAL A 110 -1.96 1.58 -10.75
N VAL A 111 -0.76 1.02 -10.78
CA VAL A 111 -0.05 0.56 -9.58
C VAL A 111 0.68 1.74 -8.97
N MET A 112 0.27 2.14 -7.76
CA MET A 112 0.86 3.24 -7.00
C MET A 112 1.42 2.69 -5.69
N VAL A 113 2.69 2.32 -5.67
CA VAL A 113 3.36 1.70 -4.52
C VAL A 113 4.59 2.50 -4.14
N GLY A 114 4.75 2.80 -2.88
CA GLY A 114 5.91 3.57 -2.43
C GLY A 114 6.07 3.65 -0.93
N CYS A 115 7.20 4.24 -0.53
CA CYS A 115 7.56 4.50 0.86
C CYS A 115 7.36 5.98 1.20
N ASP A 116 7.46 6.30 2.50
CA ASP A 116 7.50 7.67 3.02
C ASP A 116 6.30 8.53 2.60
N GLY A 117 5.11 7.94 2.52
CA GLY A 117 3.88 8.63 2.11
C GLY A 117 3.56 9.90 2.92
N CYS A 118 4.01 9.98 4.17
CA CYS A 118 3.83 11.17 5.01
C CYS A 118 4.76 12.33 4.68
N GLN A 119 5.82 12.14 3.89
CA GLN A 119 6.75 13.22 3.55
C GLN A 119 6.20 14.15 2.48
N LYS A 120 6.45 15.46 2.62
CA LYS A 120 6.02 16.48 1.64
C LYS A 120 6.49 16.18 0.22
N THR A 121 7.68 15.63 0.06
CA THR A 121 8.23 15.24 -1.25
C THR A 121 7.44 14.14 -1.96
N ARG A 122 6.44 13.55 -1.29
CA ARG A 122 5.53 12.52 -1.85
C ARG A 122 4.14 13.07 -2.19
N GLU A 123 3.95 14.38 -2.13
CA GLU A 123 2.66 15.03 -2.40
C GLU A 123 2.17 14.81 -3.83
N TYR A 124 3.08 14.64 -4.77
CA TYR A 124 2.75 14.29 -6.15
C TYR A 124 1.88 13.02 -6.29
N TYR A 125 1.88 12.11 -5.31
CA TYR A 125 0.96 10.96 -5.31
C TYR A 125 -0.51 11.40 -5.17
N THR A 126 -0.76 12.45 -4.38
CA THR A 126 -2.07 13.07 -4.25
C THR A 126 -2.50 13.67 -5.59
N GLU A 127 -1.63 14.48 -6.19
CA GLU A 127 -1.88 15.12 -7.49
C GLU A 127 -2.14 14.08 -8.59
N VAL A 128 -1.36 12.99 -8.62
CA VAL A 128 -1.58 11.91 -9.58
C VAL A 128 -2.94 11.28 -9.36
N ALA A 129 -3.29 10.91 -8.12
CA ALA A 129 -4.55 10.24 -7.82
C ALA A 129 -5.78 11.08 -8.18
N GLU A 130 -5.73 12.39 -7.93
CA GLU A 130 -6.80 13.35 -8.25
C GLU A 130 -6.99 13.54 -9.75
N ASN A 131 -5.87 13.52 -10.51
CA ASN A 131 -5.88 13.75 -11.96
C ASN A 131 -6.06 12.48 -12.79
N LEU A 132 -6.10 11.29 -12.19
CA LEU A 132 -6.40 10.07 -12.91
C LEU A 132 -7.84 10.07 -13.46
N PRO A 133 -8.03 9.59 -14.69
CA PRO A 133 -9.38 9.44 -15.27
C PRO A 133 -10.31 8.64 -14.35
N LYS A 134 -11.60 8.96 -14.38
CA LYS A 134 -12.60 8.31 -13.51
C LYS A 134 -12.79 6.81 -13.78
N ASP A 135 -12.39 6.35 -14.96
CA ASP A 135 -12.38 4.94 -15.38
C ASP A 135 -11.11 4.18 -14.98
N THR A 136 -10.34 4.71 -14.03
CA THR A 136 -9.08 4.15 -13.57
C THR A 136 -9.18 3.66 -12.14
N VAL A 137 -8.70 2.43 -11.90
CA VAL A 137 -8.55 1.82 -10.57
C VAL A 137 -7.09 1.88 -10.13
N ILE A 138 -6.85 2.30 -8.90
CA ILE A 138 -5.53 2.37 -8.26
C ILE A 138 -5.32 1.09 -7.45
N LEU A 139 -4.28 0.34 -7.80
CA LEU A 139 -3.80 -0.80 -7.02
C LEU A 139 -2.65 -0.32 -6.13
N THR A 140 -2.75 -0.48 -4.83
CA THR A 140 -1.75 0.04 -3.92
C THR A 140 -1.33 -0.93 -2.84
N ALA A 141 -0.10 -0.74 -2.35
CA ALA A 141 0.45 -1.34 -1.15
C ALA A 141 1.54 -0.43 -0.56
N GLY A 142 1.70 -0.46 0.76
CA GLY A 142 2.72 0.32 1.45
C GLY A 142 2.32 1.76 1.77
N CYS A 143 3.31 2.59 2.11
CA CYS A 143 3.05 3.89 2.72
C CYS A 143 2.58 5.00 1.76
N ALA A 144 2.78 4.85 0.44
CA ALA A 144 2.33 5.85 -0.53
C ALA A 144 0.81 6.07 -0.46
N LYS A 145 0.05 5.03 -0.11
CA LYS A 145 -1.42 5.08 0.02
C LYS A 145 -1.93 6.17 0.95
N TYR A 146 -1.18 6.55 1.98
CA TYR A 146 -1.58 7.59 2.93
C TYR A 146 -1.70 8.98 2.30
N ARG A 147 -1.28 9.14 1.03
CA ARG A 147 -1.47 10.37 0.26
C ARG A 147 -2.82 10.45 -0.45
N TYR A 148 -3.49 9.33 -0.66
CA TYR A 148 -4.70 9.29 -1.47
C TYR A 148 -5.81 8.36 -0.94
N ASN A 149 -5.57 7.56 0.09
CA ASN A 149 -6.59 6.65 0.62
C ASN A 149 -7.77 7.35 1.31
N LYS A 150 -7.62 8.64 1.65
CA LYS A 150 -8.66 9.48 2.23
C LYS A 150 -9.34 10.40 1.20
N LEU A 151 -8.88 10.41 -0.05
CA LEU A 151 -9.50 11.20 -1.11
C LEU A 151 -10.84 10.58 -1.50
N ALA A 152 -11.85 11.42 -1.73
CA ALA A 152 -13.17 11.00 -2.19
C ALA A 152 -13.15 10.65 -3.69
N LEU A 153 -12.39 9.61 -4.06
CA LEU A 153 -12.24 9.18 -5.46
C LEU A 153 -13.47 8.42 -5.99
N GLY A 154 -14.34 7.93 -5.11
CA GLY A 154 -15.55 7.19 -5.48
C GLY A 154 -15.28 5.73 -5.82
N ASP A 155 -16.23 5.14 -6.54
CA ASP A 155 -16.20 3.75 -6.99
C ASP A 155 -16.59 3.64 -8.48
N ILE A 156 -16.40 2.46 -9.04
CA ILE A 156 -16.83 2.09 -10.40
C ILE A 156 -17.67 0.81 -10.27
N GLY A 157 -18.99 0.94 -10.37
CA GLY A 157 -19.89 -0.20 -10.25
C GLY A 157 -19.84 -0.92 -8.91
N GLY A 158 -19.57 -0.19 -7.82
CA GLY A 158 -19.41 -0.73 -6.48
C GLY A 158 -17.99 -1.28 -6.18
N ILE A 159 -17.04 -1.07 -7.11
CA ILE A 159 -15.62 -1.38 -6.91
C ILE A 159 -14.92 -0.07 -6.50
N PRO A 160 -14.35 0.04 -5.29
CA PRO A 160 -13.61 1.24 -4.91
C PRO A 160 -12.48 1.53 -5.88
N ARG A 161 -12.29 2.80 -6.22
CA ARG A 161 -11.19 3.20 -7.12
C ARG A 161 -9.81 3.03 -6.51
N VAL A 162 -9.70 2.85 -5.19
CA VAL A 162 -8.44 2.52 -4.50
C VAL A 162 -8.56 1.13 -3.90
N LEU A 163 -7.82 0.18 -4.43
CA LEU A 163 -7.73 -1.18 -3.92
C LEU A 163 -6.43 -1.33 -3.14
N ASP A 164 -6.52 -1.21 -1.83
CA ASP A 164 -5.39 -1.29 -0.90
C ASP A 164 -5.13 -2.73 -0.49
N ALA A 165 -4.05 -3.32 -0.99
CA ALA A 165 -3.62 -4.67 -0.66
C ALA A 165 -2.96 -4.77 0.72
N GLY A 166 -2.58 -3.66 1.35
CA GLY A 166 -1.94 -3.65 2.67
C GLY A 166 -0.59 -2.94 2.72
N GLN A 167 0.37 -3.53 3.39
CA GLN A 167 1.71 -2.98 3.59
C GLN A 167 2.70 -3.42 2.49
N CYS A 168 3.98 -3.06 2.63
CA CYS A 168 5.00 -3.37 1.62
C CYS A 168 5.13 -4.88 1.34
N ASN A 169 4.96 -5.73 2.34
CA ASN A 169 5.01 -7.18 2.16
C ASN A 169 3.82 -7.70 1.35
N ASP A 170 2.71 -6.99 1.36
CA ASP A 170 1.50 -7.34 0.62
C ASP A 170 1.59 -6.97 -0.88
N SER A 171 2.70 -6.37 -1.31
CA SER A 171 2.98 -6.15 -2.75
C SER A 171 2.98 -7.45 -3.55
N TYR A 172 3.21 -8.60 -2.90
CA TYR A 172 3.00 -9.92 -3.49
C TYR A 172 1.56 -10.10 -3.99
N SER A 173 0.57 -9.60 -3.27
CA SER A 173 -0.84 -9.67 -3.69
C SER A 173 -1.07 -8.97 -5.02
N LEU A 174 -0.38 -7.85 -5.28
CA LEU A 174 -0.49 -7.14 -6.57
C LEU A 174 0.04 -7.99 -7.73
N ALA A 175 1.10 -8.78 -7.49
CA ALA A 175 1.61 -9.73 -8.49
C ALA A 175 0.59 -10.84 -8.78
N VAL A 176 0.02 -11.42 -7.74
CA VAL A 176 -0.99 -12.49 -7.89
C VAL A 176 -2.22 -11.97 -8.60
N ILE A 177 -2.68 -10.74 -8.28
CA ILE A 177 -3.80 -10.09 -8.97
C ILE A 177 -3.50 -9.92 -10.45
N ALA A 178 -2.31 -9.41 -10.81
CA ALA A 178 -1.92 -9.23 -12.20
C ALA A 178 -1.88 -10.57 -12.97
N LEU A 179 -1.34 -11.62 -12.35
CA LEU A 179 -1.33 -12.98 -12.96
C LEU A 179 -2.74 -13.52 -13.17
N LYS A 180 -3.62 -13.34 -12.19
CA LYS A 180 -5.03 -13.75 -12.30
C LYS A 180 -5.77 -12.95 -13.37
N LEU A 181 -5.58 -11.66 -13.46
CA LEU A 181 -6.16 -10.85 -14.53
C LEU A 181 -5.66 -11.31 -15.91
N LYS A 182 -4.35 -11.61 -16.05
CA LYS A 182 -3.80 -12.18 -17.29
C LYS A 182 -4.53 -13.47 -17.67
N GLU A 183 -4.70 -14.40 -16.72
CA GLU A 183 -5.37 -15.68 -16.92
C GLU A 183 -6.84 -15.48 -17.35
N ILE A 184 -7.57 -14.60 -16.67
CA ILE A 184 -8.99 -14.34 -16.92
C ILE A 184 -9.22 -13.65 -18.28
N PHE A 185 -8.32 -12.76 -18.70
CA PHE A 185 -8.39 -12.11 -20.00
C PHE A 185 -7.74 -12.91 -21.14
N GLU A 186 -7.28 -14.12 -20.86
CA GLU A 186 -6.64 -15.05 -21.81
C GLU A 186 -5.47 -14.39 -22.59
N LEU A 187 -4.70 -13.52 -21.91
CA LEU A 187 -3.59 -12.82 -22.53
C LEU A 187 -2.34 -13.71 -22.56
N GLU A 188 -1.60 -13.67 -23.65
CA GLU A 188 -0.34 -14.40 -23.79
C GLU A 188 0.77 -13.76 -22.95
N ASP A 189 0.84 -12.43 -22.93
CA ASP A 189 1.81 -11.67 -22.15
C ASP A 189 1.12 -10.81 -21.09
N ILE A 190 1.72 -10.73 -19.90
CA ILE A 190 1.25 -9.87 -18.81
C ILE A 190 1.38 -8.38 -19.17
N ASN A 191 2.26 -8.05 -20.09
CA ASN A 191 2.46 -6.69 -20.57
C ASN A 191 1.28 -6.17 -21.43
N ASP A 192 0.40 -7.06 -21.87
CA ASP A 192 -0.83 -6.72 -22.60
C ASP A 192 -1.97 -6.29 -21.66
N LEU A 193 -1.80 -6.50 -20.34
CA LEU A 193 -2.73 -5.97 -19.37
C LEU A 193 -2.74 -4.43 -19.38
N PRO A 194 -3.92 -3.80 -19.25
CA PRO A 194 -4.04 -2.35 -19.11
C PRO A 194 -3.58 -1.87 -17.73
N VAL A 195 -2.39 -2.31 -17.31
CA VAL A 195 -1.76 -2.00 -16.02
C VAL A 195 -0.56 -1.12 -16.25
N THR A 196 -0.55 0.05 -15.63
CA THR A 196 0.59 0.97 -15.65
C THR A 196 1.10 1.23 -14.25
N THR A 197 2.38 1.53 -14.11
CA THR A 197 2.97 1.95 -12.82
C THR A 197 3.07 3.46 -12.77
N SER A 198 2.66 4.06 -11.65
CA SER A 198 2.81 5.50 -11.46
C SER A 198 4.28 5.91 -11.43
N PRO A 199 4.63 7.07 -12.02
CA PRO A 199 5.93 7.70 -11.81
C PRO A 199 6.20 7.84 -10.31
N GLY A 200 7.42 7.53 -9.87
CA GLY A 200 7.79 7.63 -8.46
C GLY A 200 7.48 6.42 -7.60
N THR A 201 6.88 5.37 -8.15
CA THR A 201 6.83 4.07 -7.47
C THR A 201 8.24 3.70 -7.02
N SER A 202 8.44 3.57 -5.70
CA SER A 202 9.79 3.38 -5.18
C SER A 202 10.36 2.03 -5.62
N LYS A 203 11.66 2.00 -5.91
CA LYS A 203 12.34 0.76 -6.34
C LYS A 203 12.38 -0.33 -5.27
N ARG A 204 12.12 -0.01 -4.01
CA ARG A 204 12.17 -0.97 -2.89
C ARG A 204 11.01 -1.98 -2.91
N PRO A 205 9.75 -1.58 -2.89
CA PRO A 205 8.63 -2.50 -3.07
C PRO A 205 8.69 -3.22 -4.41
N TRP A 206 9.12 -2.52 -5.47
CA TRP A 206 9.28 -3.10 -6.79
C TRP A 206 10.37 -4.19 -6.84
N ARG A 207 11.48 -4.02 -6.11
CA ARG A 207 12.51 -5.07 -5.98
C ARG A 207 12.03 -6.30 -5.21
N SER A 208 11.19 -6.13 -4.21
CA SER A 208 10.55 -7.26 -3.52
C SER A 208 9.57 -7.97 -4.46
N PHE A 209 8.79 -7.21 -5.21
CA PHE A 209 7.92 -7.70 -6.27
C PHE A 209 8.71 -8.43 -7.36
N SER A 210 9.83 -7.88 -7.85
CA SER A 210 10.64 -8.47 -8.91
C SER A 210 11.44 -9.69 -8.48
N ARG A 211 11.83 -9.81 -7.21
CA ARG A 211 12.47 -11.00 -6.67
C ARG A 211 11.53 -12.19 -6.55
N SER A 212 10.25 -11.93 -6.29
CA SER A 212 9.22 -12.96 -6.21
C SER A 212 8.78 -13.49 -7.58
N CYS A 213 9.06 -12.75 -8.64
CA CYS A 213 8.64 -13.07 -10.00
C CYS A 213 9.81 -12.91 -10.98
N SER A 214 10.37 -13.99 -11.46
CA SER A 214 11.51 -13.99 -12.40
C SER A 214 11.24 -13.32 -13.76
N TRP A 215 9.97 -13.02 -14.08
CA TRP A 215 9.54 -12.32 -15.29
C TRP A 215 9.41 -10.79 -15.11
N ALA A 216 9.46 -10.29 -13.87
CA ALA A 216 9.37 -8.85 -13.59
C ALA A 216 10.56 -8.05 -14.17
N SER A 217 11.65 -8.70 -14.57
CA SER A 217 12.73 -8.04 -15.30
C SER A 217 12.29 -7.52 -16.68
N ARG A 218 11.36 -8.21 -17.35
CA ARG A 218 10.76 -7.77 -18.62
C ARG A 218 9.74 -6.65 -18.38
N ALA A 219 8.87 -6.81 -17.37
CA ALA A 219 7.91 -5.79 -16.96
C ALA A 219 8.59 -4.48 -16.52
N SER A 220 9.78 -4.55 -15.89
CA SER A 220 10.53 -3.34 -15.51
C SER A 220 11.04 -2.55 -16.71
N ALA A 221 11.43 -3.21 -17.78
CA ALA A 221 11.89 -2.56 -19.01
C ALA A 221 10.72 -1.95 -19.81
N SER A 222 9.53 -2.57 -19.77
CA SER A 222 8.31 -2.00 -20.38
C SER A 222 7.74 -0.87 -19.53
N ALA A 223 7.78 -0.99 -18.20
CA ALA A 223 7.40 0.09 -17.29
C ALA A 223 8.29 1.31 -17.47
N GLN A 224 9.60 1.12 -17.69
CA GLN A 224 10.52 2.22 -17.98
C GLN A 224 10.18 2.90 -19.33
N ARG A 225 9.82 2.13 -20.37
CA ARG A 225 9.38 2.67 -21.67
C ARG A 225 8.03 3.39 -21.57
N CYS A 226 7.09 2.87 -20.79
CA CYS A 226 5.83 3.57 -20.48
C CYS A 226 6.06 4.86 -19.69
N LEU A 227 6.97 4.85 -18.70
CA LEU A 227 7.39 6.03 -17.97
C LEU A 227 7.96 7.11 -18.89
N ASP A 228 8.85 6.73 -19.81
CA ASP A 228 9.45 7.64 -20.78
C ASP A 228 8.41 8.17 -21.79
N SER A 229 7.41 7.38 -22.13
CA SER A 229 6.28 7.80 -22.96
C SER A 229 5.34 8.76 -22.20
N CYS A 230 4.95 8.42 -20.98
CA CYS A 230 4.10 9.27 -20.15
C CYS A 230 4.76 10.61 -19.79
N LEU A 231 6.07 10.60 -19.51
CA LEU A 231 6.83 11.83 -19.23
C LEU A 231 6.97 12.75 -20.46
N ARG A 232 6.93 12.19 -21.66
CA ARG A 232 6.94 12.97 -22.91
C ARG A 232 5.57 13.56 -23.26
N THR A 233 4.48 12.93 -22.83
CA THR A 233 3.11 13.37 -23.10
C THR A 233 2.49 14.19 -21.98
N TRP A 234 3.16 14.28 -20.80
CA TRP A 234 2.69 15.08 -19.70
C TRP A 234 2.99 16.57 -19.93
N PRO A 235 1.99 17.44 -19.87
CA PRO A 235 2.24 18.89 -20.01
C PRO A 235 3.19 19.34 -18.89
N ARG A 236 4.35 19.84 -19.27
CA ARG A 236 5.27 20.49 -18.33
C ARG A 236 4.54 21.71 -17.77
N SER A 237 4.18 21.69 -16.50
CA SER A 237 3.71 22.88 -15.81
C SER A 237 4.80 23.94 -15.96
N SER A 238 4.47 25.03 -16.65
CA SER A 238 5.36 26.17 -16.80
C SER A 238 5.71 26.68 -15.39
N SER A 239 6.98 26.58 -15.02
CA SER A 239 7.52 27.28 -13.89
C SER A 239 7.24 28.79 -14.05
N ARG A 240 6.32 29.32 -13.27
CA ARG A 240 6.18 30.75 -13.12
C ARG A 240 7.44 31.22 -12.39
N SER A 241 8.35 31.83 -13.14
CA SER A 241 9.37 32.70 -12.59
C SER A 241 8.67 33.93 -11.99
N SER A 242 8.68 34.02 -10.67
CA SER A 242 8.40 35.27 -9.98
C SER A 242 9.68 36.13 -10.02
N THR A 243 9.64 37.19 -10.78
CA THR A 243 10.43 38.40 -10.55
C THR A 243 9.98 39.06 -9.26
#